data_01b9d422f9c6044a76110f833717d9e4
#
_entry.id   01b9d422f9c6044a76110f833717d9e4
#
_cell.length_a   1.000
_cell.length_b   1.000
_cell.length_c   1.000
_cell.angle_alpha   90.00
_cell.angle_beta   90.00
_cell.angle_gamma   90.00
#
_symmetry.space_group_name_H-M   'P 1'
#
loop_
_entity.id
_entity.type
_entity.pdbx_description
1 polymer ?
#
loop_
_entity_poly.entity_id
_entity_poly.type
_entity_poly.pdbx_seq_one_letter_code
_entity_poly.pdbx_strand_id
1 'polypeptide(L)'
;MNLHHKISGNGSPVIILHGLFGMLDNWRTIGKMLGEKYQCILVDLRNHGKSPHVDDMDYKAMSEDIMDLMSNLQIEKAIILGHSMGGKVAMQFAIEHEERISKLIVVDISPREYPPHHKAEIDAIQALNPSRIKDRSEAESILRKHLGEDEATIQFLLKNLSRLPEGGFEW
;
A
#
# COMPACT_ATOMS: atom_id res chain seq x y z
N MET A 1 11.78 7.73 -6.38
CA MET A 1 12.20 6.75 -5.33
C MET A 1 12.15 5.32 -5.85
N ASN A 2 13.00 4.39 -5.35
CA ASN A 2 12.93 2.99 -5.79
C ASN A 2 11.93 2.19 -4.93
N LEU A 3 10.69 2.09 -5.40
CA LEU A 3 9.63 1.37 -4.70
C LEU A 3 9.81 -0.15 -4.81
N HIS A 4 9.53 -0.85 -3.71
CA HIS A 4 9.41 -2.31 -3.73
C HIS A 4 8.18 -2.73 -4.53
N HIS A 5 8.35 -3.66 -5.46
CA HIS A 5 7.26 -4.12 -6.31
C HIS A 5 7.43 -5.59 -6.71
N LYS A 6 6.35 -6.20 -7.15
CA LYS A 6 6.32 -7.55 -7.73
C LYS A 6 5.58 -7.51 -9.06
N ILE A 7 6.17 -8.16 -10.05
CA ILE A 7 5.60 -8.26 -11.40
C ILE A 7 5.13 -9.69 -11.65
N SER A 8 3.95 -9.84 -12.23
CA SER A 8 3.39 -11.13 -12.66
C SER A 8 2.59 -10.97 -13.93
N GLY A 9 2.54 -12.03 -14.75
CA GLY A 9 1.83 -12.03 -16.02
C GLY A 9 2.56 -11.26 -17.13
N ASN A 10 1.90 -11.19 -18.28
CA ASN A 10 2.39 -10.53 -19.49
C ASN A 10 1.24 -9.74 -20.14
N GLY A 11 1.56 -8.77 -20.97
CA GLY A 11 0.59 -7.95 -21.72
C GLY A 11 0.60 -6.49 -21.26
N SER A 12 -0.54 -5.81 -21.38
CA SER A 12 -0.64 -4.40 -21.01
C SER A 12 -0.36 -4.21 -19.52
N PRO A 13 0.50 -3.24 -19.13
CA PRO A 13 0.87 -3.03 -17.74
C PRO A 13 -0.29 -2.47 -16.91
N VAL A 14 -0.48 -3.06 -15.73
CA VAL A 14 -1.42 -2.63 -14.68
C VAL A 14 -0.65 -2.41 -13.40
N ILE A 15 -0.54 -1.18 -12.93
CA ILE A 15 0.08 -0.82 -11.66
C ILE A 15 -1.02 -0.75 -10.60
N ILE A 16 -0.85 -1.49 -9.50
CA ILE A 16 -1.84 -1.64 -8.44
C ILE A 16 -1.30 -1.03 -7.14
N LEU A 17 -2.03 -0.02 -6.63
CA LEU A 17 -1.69 0.78 -5.46
C LEU A 17 -2.64 0.46 -4.31
N HIS A 18 -2.08 0.04 -3.18
CA HIS A 18 -2.83 -0.32 -1.96
C HIS A 18 -3.30 0.91 -1.16
N GLY A 19 -4.19 0.70 -0.20
CA GLY A 19 -4.64 1.71 0.76
C GLY A 19 -3.68 1.91 1.94
N LEU A 20 -4.00 2.91 2.79
CA LEU A 20 -3.26 3.20 4.02
C LEU A 20 -3.15 1.93 4.90
N PHE A 21 -2.01 1.73 5.53
CA PHE A 21 -1.63 0.53 6.30
C PHE A 21 -1.61 -0.77 5.48
N GLY A 22 -1.78 -0.70 4.17
CA GLY A 22 -1.70 -1.85 3.28
C GLY A 22 -0.28 -2.09 2.75
N MET A 23 -0.17 -3.14 1.94
CA MET A 23 1.04 -3.49 1.20
C MET A 23 0.66 -4.25 -0.07
N LEU A 24 1.62 -4.44 -0.96
CA LEU A 24 1.41 -5.15 -2.23
C LEU A 24 0.84 -6.57 -2.03
N ASP A 25 1.15 -7.23 -0.91
CA ASP A 25 0.67 -8.58 -0.63
C ASP A 25 -0.85 -8.65 -0.41
N ASN A 26 -1.52 -7.54 -0.08
CA ASN A 26 -2.98 -7.46 -0.03
C ASN A 26 -3.63 -7.71 -1.41
N TRP A 27 -2.88 -7.43 -2.48
CA TRP A 27 -3.35 -7.53 -3.86
C TRP A 27 -2.87 -8.79 -4.59
N ARG A 28 -2.13 -9.70 -3.94
CA ARG A 28 -1.54 -10.89 -4.60
C ARG A 28 -2.56 -11.76 -5.31
N THR A 29 -3.71 -12.01 -4.70
CA THR A 29 -4.75 -12.85 -5.29
C THR A 29 -5.32 -12.20 -6.55
N ILE A 30 -5.68 -10.91 -6.47
CA ILE A 30 -6.19 -10.15 -7.62
C ILE A 30 -5.12 -10.01 -8.70
N GLY A 31 -3.88 -9.68 -8.31
CA GLY A 31 -2.75 -9.59 -9.24
C GLY A 31 -2.47 -10.90 -9.99
N LYS A 32 -2.62 -12.04 -9.32
CA LYS A 32 -2.50 -13.36 -9.96
C LYS A 32 -3.62 -13.58 -10.98
N MET A 33 -4.86 -13.26 -10.64
CA MET A 33 -6.01 -13.41 -11.55
C MET A 33 -5.88 -12.48 -12.77
N LEU A 34 -5.53 -11.22 -12.55
CA LEU A 34 -5.33 -10.26 -13.64
C LEU A 34 -4.11 -10.61 -14.47
N GLY A 35 -3.09 -11.23 -13.86
CA GLY A 35 -1.85 -11.67 -14.52
C GLY A 35 -2.04 -12.70 -15.62
N GLU A 36 -3.23 -13.31 -15.74
CA GLU A 36 -3.58 -14.17 -16.88
C GLU A 36 -3.71 -13.39 -18.20
N LYS A 37 -3.96 -12.06 -18.13
CA LYS A 37 -4.21 -11.19 -19.30
C LYS A 37 -3.37 -9.91 -19.33
N TYR A 38 -2.80 -9.52 -18.19
CA TYR A 38 -2.10 -8.26 -18.00
C TYR A 38 -0.73 -8.49 -17.35
N GLN A 39 0.19 -7.57 -17.55
CA GLN A 39 1.38 -7.48 -16.72
C GLN A 39 1.04 -6.69 -15.45
N CYS A 40 0.83 -7.40 -14.34
CA CYS A 40 0.47 -6.78 -13.07
C CYS A 40 1.72 -6.41 -12.27
N ILE A 41 1.83 -5.14 -11.92
CA ILE A 41 2.87 -4.57 -11.06
C ILE A 41 2.21 -4.19 -9.74
N LEU A 42 2.41 -5.02 -8.71
CA LEU A 42 1.96 -4.76 -7.34
C LEU A 42 3.03 -3.94 -6.64
N VAL A 43 2.67 -2.83 -6.02
CA VAL A 43 3.62 -1.85 -5.47
C VAL A 43 3.38 -1.65 -3.98
N ASP A 44 4.46 -1.65 -3.19
CA ASP A 44 4.47 -1.03 -1.87
C ASP A 44 4.70 0.48 -2.05
N LEU A 45 3.76 1.31 -1.64
CA LEU A 45 3.93 2.76 -1.64
C LEU A 45 4.99 3.19 -0.61
N ARG A 46 5.55 4.42 -0.75
CA ARG A 46 6.47 4.95 0.28
C ARG A 46 5.88 4.81 1.67
N ASN A 47 6.72 4.59 2.67
CA ASN A 47 6.35 4.36 4.07
C ASN A 47 5.48 3.11 4.34
N HIS A 48 5.39 2.19 3.36
CA HIS A 48 4.62 0.95 3.49
C HIS A 48 5.42 -0.26 3.01
N GLY A 49 5.14 -1.41 3.62
CA GLY A 49 5.72 -2.69 3.23
C GLY A 49 7.25 -2.66 3.23
N LYS A 50 7.87 -3.00 2.09
CA LYS A 50 9.33 -3.02 1.93
C LYS A 50 9.87 -1.80 1.17
N SER A 51 9.04 -0.84 0.86
CA SER A 51 9.49 0.42 0.25
C SER A 51 10.18 1.31 1.28
N PRO A 52 11.05 2.23 0.83
CA PRO A 52 11.76 3.13 1.72
C PRO A 52 10.83 3.97 2.60
N HIS A 53 11.22 4.17 3.85
CA HIS A 53 10.57 5.05 4.81
C HIS A 53 11.27 6.41 4.81
N VAL A 54 10.48 7.47 4.66
CA VAL A 54 10.94 8.88 4.57
C VAL A 54 9.93 9.79 5.28
N ASP A 55 10.37 10.98 5.68
CA ASP A 55 9.51 11.94 6.39
C ASP A 55 8.40 12.50 5.51
N ASP A 56 8.68 12.67 4.21
CA ASP A 56 7.75 13.23 3.24
C ASP A 56 6.75 12.18 2.74
N MET A 57 5.44 12.45 2.96
CA MET A 57 4.37 11.54 2.59
C MET A 57 3.11 12.32 2.17
N ASP A 58 3.14 12.84 0.96
CA ASP A 58 1.95 13.43 0.33
C ASP A 58 1.61 12.76 -1.01
N TYR A 59 0.45 13.05 -1.55
CA TYR A 59 -0.02 12.42 -2.79
C TYR A 59 0.82 12.80 -4.01
N LYS A 60 1.41 14.00 -4.02
CA LYS A 60 2.28 14.47 -5.10
C LYS A 60 3.59 13.68 -5.10
N ALA A 61 4.22 13.58 -3.94
CA ALA A 61 5.45 12.81 -3.80
C ALA A 61 5.24 11.32 -4.11
N MET A 62 4.08 10.74 -3.74
CA MET A 62 3.72 9.39 -4.14
C MET A 62 3.48 9.25 -5.64
N SER A 63 2.89 10.25 -6.29
CA SER A 63 2.69 10.32 -7.74
C SER A 63 4.04 10.29 -8.47
N GLU A 64 5.00 11.09 -8.04
CA GLU A 64 6.36 11.11 -8.60
C GLU A 64 7.08 9.76 -8.42
N ASP A 65 6.86 9.05 -7.31
CA ASP A 65 7.40 7.70 -7.14
C ASP A 65 6.87 6.72 -8.18
N ILE A 66 5.58 6.83 -8.56
CA ILE A 66 4.99 6.00 -9.62
C ILE A 66 5.61 6.34 -10.98
N MET A 67 5.86 7.64 -11.24
CA MET A 67 6.55 8.09 -12.43
C MET A 67 7.97 7.51 -12.51
N ASP A 68 8.73 7.56 -11.41
CA ASP A 68 10.05 6.95 -11.31
C ASP A 68 9.99 5.44 -11.56
N LEU A 69 9.03 4.74 -10.94
CA LEU A 69 8.83 3.31 -11.13
C LEU A 69 8.56 2.96 -12.60
N MET A 70 7.64 3.68 -13.26
CA MET A 70 7.34 3.47 -14.67
C MET A 70 8.56 3.71 -15.55
N SER A 71 9.35 4.74 -15.25
CA SER A 71 10.56 5.08 -16.00
C SER A 71 11.63 3.99 -15.84
N ASN A 72 11.84 3.49 -14.62
CA ASN A 72 12.79 2.42 -14.32
C ASN A 72 12.40 1.08 -15.00
N LEU A 73 11.10 0.81 -15.10
CA LEU A 73 10.56 -0.37 -15.76
C LEU A 73 10.36 -0.18 -17.28
N GLN A 74 10.71 1.00 -17.81
CA GLN A 74 10.54 1.35 -19.24
C GLN A 74 9.06 1.22 -19.70
N ILE A 75 8.11 1.53 -18.81
CA ILE A 75 6.69 1.51 -19.09
C ILE A 75 6.28 2.90 -19.58
N GLU A 76 5.88 2.99 -20.83
CA GLU A 76 5.44 4.27 -21.43
C GLU A 76 4.03 4.65 -20.93
N LYS A 77 3.09 3.71 -20.96
CA LYS A 77 1.71 3.88 -20.49
C LYS A 77 1.25 2.68 -19.70
N ALA A 78 0.46 2.91 -18.64
CA ALA A 78 -0.10 1.84 -17.82
C ALA A 78 -1.58 2.09 -17.48
N ILE A 79 -2.29 1.02 -17.13
CA ILE A 79 -3.51 1.10 -16.34
C ILE A 79 -3.08 1.33 -14.90
N ILE A 80 -3.61 2.38 -14.25
CA ILE A 80 -3.35 2.64 -12.83
C ILE A 80 -4.61 2.28 -12.05
N LEU A 81 -4.50 1.30 -11.14
CA LEU A 81 -5.55 0.88 -10.23
C LEU A 81 -5.15 1.27 -8.81
N GLY A 82 -5.96 2.08 -8.15
CA GLY A 82 -5.70 2.49 -6.77
C GLY A 82 -6.90 2.28 -5.85
N HIS A 83 -6.66 1.76 -4.66
CA HIS A 83 -7.66 1.57 -3.62
C HIS A 83 -7.44 2.57 -2.47
N SER A 84 -8.51 3.22 -2.01
CA SER A 84 -8.48 4.16 -0.89
C SER A 84 -7.37 5.21 -1.05
N MET A 85 -6.37 5.28 -0.17
CA MET A 85 -5.18 6.16 -0.32
C MET A 85 -4.51 5.98 -1.68
N GLY A 86 -4.28 4.74 -2.14
CA GLY A 86 -3.74 4.47 -3.47
C GLY A 86 -4.62 5.00 -4.61
N GLY A 87 -5.95 5.08 -4.38
CA GLY A 87 -6.89 5.73 -5.30
C GLY A 87 -6.67 7.24 -5.39
N LYS A 88 -6.33 7.89 -4.28
CA LYS A 88 -5.95 9.32 -4.26
C LYS A 88 -4.64 9.54 -5.02
N VAL A 89 -3.65 8.67 -4.79
CA VAL A 89 -2.37 8.71 -5.54
C VAL A 89 -2.62 8.52 -7.03
N ALA A 90 -3.46 7.55 -7.41
CA ALA A 90 -3.81 7.30 -8.80
C ALA A 90 -4.51 8.50 -9.47
N MET A 91 -5.41 9.18 -8.74
CA MET A 91 -6.05 10.42 -9.22
C MET A 91 -5.04 11.56 -9.38
N GLN A 92 -4.13 11.74 -8.40
CA GLN A 92 -3.07 12.75 -8.48
C GLN A 92 -2.17 12.49 -9.68
N PHE A 93 -1.74 11.23 -9.86
CA PHE A 93 -0.94 10.81 -11.02
C PHE A 93 -1.67 11.09 -12.35
N ALA A 94 -2.98 10.85 -12.40
CA ALA A 94 -3.76 11.10 -13.62
C ALA A 94 -3.85 12.59 -13.99
N ILE A 95 -3.81 13.49 -13.00
CA ILE A 95 -3.83 14.93 -13.22
C ILE A 95 -2.46 15.44 -13.70
N GLU A 96 -1.37 14.90 -13.13
CA GLU A 96 -0.02 15.37 -13.40
C GLU A 96 0.61 14.72 -14.64
N HIS A 97 0.21 13.49 -14.99
CA HIS A 97 0.83 12.64 -16.00
C HIS A 97 -0.21 11.93 -16.89
N GLU A 98 -1.19 12.66 -17.41
CA GLU A 98 -2.30 12.12 -18.23
C GLU A 98 -1.78 11.28 -19.40
N GLU A 99 -0.68 11.70 -20.02
CA GLU A 99 -0.06 11.01 -21.17
C GLU A 99 0.48 9.61 -20.81
N ARG A 100 0.73 9.35 -19.52
CA ARG A 100 1.28 8.08 -19.00
C ARG A 100 0.19 7.08 -18.60
N ILE A 101 -1.07 7.49 -18.65
CA ILE A 101 -2.22 6.64 -18.26
C ILE A 101 -2.98 6.16 -19.49
N SER A 102 -3.19 4.84 -19.57
CA SER A 102 -4.11 4.24 -20.52
C SER A 102 -5.53 4.12 -19.98
N LYS A 103 -5.68 3.80 -18.68
CA LYS A 103 -6.94 3.78 -17.92
C LYS A 103 -6.69 4.07 -16.45
N LEU A 104 -7.64 4.74 -15.81
CA LEU A 104 -7.67 4.96 -14.36
C LEU A 104 -8.79 4.11 -13.76
N ILE A 105 -8.46 3.32 -12.72
CA ILE A 105 -9.41 2.55 -11.93
C ILE A 105 -9.28 2.97 -10.48
N VAL A 106 -10.34 3.53 -9.93
CA VAL A 106 -10.39 4.00 -8.53
C VAL A 106 -11.37 3.12 -7.76
N VAL A 107 -10.89 2.54 -6.67
CA VAL A 107 -11.65 1.61 -5.83
C VAL A 107 -11.87 2.23 -4.45
N ASP A 108 -13.13 2.31 -4.04
CA ASP A 108 -13.58 2.66 -2.69
C ASP A 108 -13.05 4.01 -2.15
N ILE A 109 -12.98 5.03 -3.00
CA ILE A 109 -12.63 6.40 -2.63
C ILE A 109 -13.15 7.38 -3.69
N SER A 110 -13.44 8.61 -3.30
CA SER A 110 -13.85 9.66 -4.23
C SER A 110 -12.87 10.84 -4.23
N PRO A 111 -12.90 11.75 -5.23
CA PRO A 111 -11.99 12.90 -5.34
C PRO A 111 -12.32 14.06 -4.37
N ARG A 112 -13.07 13.81 -3.32
CA ARG A 112 -13.37 14.81 -2.28
C ARG A 112 -12.40 14.75 -1.12
N GLU A 113 -12.32 15.81 -0.34
CA GLU A 113 -11.66 15.79 0.97
C GLU A 113 -12.41 14.88 1.95
N TYR A 114 -11.66 14.20 2.80
CA TYR A 114 -12.17 13.38 3.91
C TYR A 114 -11.61 13.93 5.22
N PRO A 115 -12.44 14.09 6.25
CA PRO A 115 -11.93 14.42 7.58
C PRO A 115 -11.02 13.29 8.08
N PRO A 116 -10.04 13.59 8.96
CA PRO A 116 -9.22 12.56 9.59
C PRO A 116 -10.09 11.51 10.29
N HIS A 117 -9.94 10.24 9.95
CA HIS A 117 -10.83 9.16 10.45
C HIS A 117 -10.08 7.89 10.89
N HIS A 118 -8.74 7.85 10.83
CA HIS A 118 -7.95 6.67 11.22
C HIS A 118 -7.25 6.83 12.58
N LYS A 119 -7.86 7.64 13.48
CA LYS A 119 -7.23 7.92 14.77
C LYS A 119 -7.08 6.66 15.62
N ALA A 120 -8.09 5.81 15.65
CA ALA A 120 -8.08 4.59 16.46
C ALA A 120 -6.98 3.62 15.99
N GLU A 121 -6.82 3.44 14.68
CA GLU A 121 -5.78 2.60 14.09
C GLU A 121 -4.37 3.16 14.37
N ILE A 122 -4.20 4.49 14.24
CA ILE A 122 -2.93 5.16 14.54
C ILE A 122 -2.59 5.01 16.02
N ASP A 123 -3.53 5.27 16.92
CA ASP A 123 -3.34 5.12 18.36
C ASP A 123 -2.98 3.65 18.72
N ALA A 124 -3.61 2.68 18.06
CA ALA A 124 -3.33 1.26 18.26
C ALA A 124 -1.91 0.87 17.80
N ILE A 125 -1.50 1.36 16.62
CA ILE A 125 -0.15 1.14 16.08
C ILE A 125 0.91 1.77 17.00
N GLN A 126 0.69 3.01 17.46
CA GLN A 126 1.61 3.72 18.35
C GLN A 126 1.74 3.07 19.73
N ALA A 127 0.66 2.46 20.23
CA ALA A 127 0.67 1.73 21.49
C ALA A 127 1.48 0.42 21.41
N LEU A 128 1.67 -0.10 20.20
CA LEU A 128 2.38 -1.33 19.95
C LEU A 128 3.87 -1.04 19.71
N ASN A 129 4.74 -1.46 20.64
CA ASN A 129 6.19 -1.35 20.48
C ASN A 129 6.75 -2.67 19.94
N PRO A 130 7.07 -2.74 18.61
CA PRO A 130 7.46 -4.00 17.98
C PRO A 130 8.68 -4.67 18.63
N SER A 131 9.66 -3.88 19.07
CA SER A 131 10.89 -4.41 19.68
C SER A 131 10.68 -5.09 21.05
N ARG A 132 9.52 -4.87 21.68
CA ARG A 132 9.18 -5.43 23.01
C ARG A 132 8.16 -6.56 22.94
N ILE A 133 7.58 -6.82 21.80
CA ILE A 133 6.57 -7.85 21.60
C ILE A 133 7.25 -9.22 21.55
N LYS A 134 6.74 -10.17 22.33
CA LYS A 134 7.24 -11.53 22.36
C LYS A 134 6.75 -12.38 21.21
N ASP A 135 5.47 -12.22 20.88
CA ASP A 135 4.81 -12.96 19.82
C ASP A 135 3.62 -12.18 19.22
N ARG A 136 3.08 -12.72 18.14
CA ARG A 136 1.97 -12.12 17.41
C ARG A 136 0.66 -12.04 18.23
N SER A 137 0.46 -12.95 19.17
CA SER A 137 -0.72 -12.97 20.05
C SER A 137 -0.70 -11.81 21.03
N GLU A 138 0.48 -11.43 21.55
CA GLU A 138 0.64 -10.23 22.38
C GLU A 138 0.33 -8.98 21.57
N ALA A 139 0.83 -8.87 20.32
CA ALA A 139 0.51 -7.77 19.43
C ALA A 139 -1.00 -7.66 19.18
N GLU A 140 -1.65 -8.78 18.86
CA GLU A 140 -3.11 -8.84 18.68
C GLU A 140 -3.86 -8.36 19.91
N SER A 141 -3.45 -8.78 21.11
CA SER A 141 -4.06 -8.36 22.37
C SER A 141 -3.95 -6.85 22.62
N ILE A 142 -2.83 -6.24 22.21
CA ILE A 142 -2.64 -4.78 22.31
C ILE A 142 -3.55 -4.07 21.31
N LEU A 143 -3.59 -4.49 20.05
CA LEU A 143 -4.46 -3.90 19.03
C LEU A 143 -5.93 -4.00 19.41
N ARG A 144 -6.37 -5.15 19.94
CA ARG A 144 -7.74 -5.39 20.40
C ARG A 144 -8.20 -4.44 21.51
N LYS A 145 -7.32 -4.01 22.40
CA LYS A 145 -7.63 -3.01 23.43
C LYS A 145 -8.03 -1.66 22.85
N HIS A 146 -7.49 -1.30 21.67
CA HIS A 146 -7.77 -0.02 21.02
C HIS A 146 -8.89 -0.11 19.97
N LEU A 147 -9.00 -1.26 19.29
CA LEU A 147 -9.90 -1.47 18.16
C LEU A 147 -11.14 -2.31 18.50
N GLY A 148 -11.23 -2.83 19.75
CA GLY A 148 -12.36 -3.66 20.19
C GLY A 148 -12.45 -4.97 19.40
N GLU A 149 -13.67 -5.29 18.95
CA GLU A 149 -14.00 -6.53 18.25
C GLU A 149 -13.80 -6.46 16.72
N ASP A 150 -13.15 -5.40 16.19
CA ASP A 150 -12.88 -5.28 14.75
C ASP A 150 -11.73 -6.20 14.33
N GLU A 151 -12.06 -7.49 14.23
CA GLU A 151 -11.14 -8.54 13.84
C GLU A 151 -10.49 -8.30 12.46
N ALA A 152 -11.27 -7.77 11.51
CA ALA A 152 -10.79 -7.52 10.15
C ALA A 152 -9.66 -6.49 10.15
N THR A 153 -9.84 -5.37 10.85
CA THR A 153 -8.82 -4.32 10.99
C THR A 153 -7.62 -4.82 11.78
N ILE A 154 -7.83 -5.56 12.87
CA ILE A 154 -6.74 -6.14 13.68
C ILE A 154 -5.86 -7.05 12.81
N GLN A 155 -6.44 -8.01 12.11
CA GLN A 155 -5.69 -8.94 11.26
C GLN A 155 -5.03 -8.23 10.06
N PHE A 156 -5.66 -7.17 9.54
CA PHE A 156 -5.08 -6.35 8.50
C PHE A 156 -3.82 -5.62 8.98
N LEU A 157 -3.87 -4.97 10.14
CA LEU A 157 -2.72 -4.28 10.73
C LEU A 157 -1.59 -5.26 11.10
N LEU A 158 -1.93 -6.41 11.66
CA LEU A 158 -0.94 -7.44 12.00
C LEU A 158 -0.12 -7.95 10.81
N LYS A 159 -0.61 -7.81 9.57
CA LYS A 159 0.16 -8.19 8.37
C LYS A 159 1.41 -7.33 8.17
N ASN A 160 1.41 -6.09 8.69
CA ASN A 160 2.56 -5.20 8.62
C ASN A 160 3.66 -5.56 9.63
N LEU A 161 3.35 -6.42 10.61
CA LEU A 161 4.29 -6.82 11.64
C LEU A 161 5.17 -7.98 11.13
N SER A 162 6.43 -7.68 10.83
CA SER A 162 7.44 -8.63 10.34
C SER A 162 8.32 -9.13 11.48
N ARG A 163 8.63 -10.43 11.50
CA ARG A 163 9.55 -11.02 12.48
C ARG A 163 10.98 -10.82 12.01
N LEU A 164 11.83 -10.34 12.92
CA LEU A 164 13.25 -10.19 12.66
C LEU A 164 13.98 -11.54 12.84
N PRO A 165 15.05 -11.83 12.06
CA PRO A 165 15.83 -13.07 12.17
C PRO A 165 16.45 -13.29 13.55
N GLU A 166 16.88 -12.21 14.19
CA GLU A 166 17.48 -12.19 15.54
C GLU A 166 16.44 -12.23 16.67
N GLY A 167 15.18 -12.27 16.35
CA GLY A 167 14.05 -12.21 17.29
C GLY A 167 13.46 -10.79 17.40
N GLY A 168 12.22 -10.72 17.93
CA GLY A 168 11.46 -9.48 17.94
C GLY A 168 10.73 -9.24 16.61
N PHE A 169 10.16 -8.04 16.48
CA PHE A 169 9.35 -7.64 15.33
C PHE A 169 9.69 -6.21 14.90
N GLU A 170 9.34 -5.87 13.67
CA GLU A 170 9.34 -4.52 13.11
C GLU A 170 8.03 -4.27 12.34
N TRP A 171 7.71 -2.99 12.18
CA TRP A 171 6.62 -2.56 11.28
C TRP A 171 7.09 -2.52 9.83
#